data_9e8a3642d916daf02a4efccdf908df45
#
_entry.id   9e8a3642d916daf02a4efccdf908df45
#
_cell.length_a   1.000
_cell.length_b   1.000
_cell.length_c   1.000
_cell.angle_alpha   90.00
_cell.angle_beta   90.00
_cell.angle_gamma   90.00
#
_symmetry.space_group_name_H-M   'P 1'
#
loop_
_entity.id
_entity.type
_entity.pdbx_description
1 polymer ?
#
loop_
_entity_poly.entity_id
_entity_poly.type
_entity_poly.pdbx_seq_one_letter_code
_entity_poly.pdbx_strand_id
1 'polypeptide(L)'
;DNDKYGFDVTFKARFPVFDYDDCLHGNPLRHSGIYGGHYEQGLHCTGEFEVRAGPKQGRRQIDCYSHRDHSWTDRFTRGTPWEYERPNTLANTLGHFWPSVQTENFHLNAYGHMTPGARTLVNPDQHPIGGFFSDKNGSRPIQDAKCLECRLELDGRSAMSFRYQFTLPDGDVIHVKTGRKYAQSVNGLMRAENDAECTLDCYEGFFDFEVEETGERGYGVAEYSIFPPQPRWRY
;
A
#
# COMPACT_ATOMS: atom_id res chain seq x y z
N ASP A 1 17.26 9.21 -13.64
CA ASP A 1 18.70 9.42 -13.64
C ASP A 1 19.01 10.85 -13.20
N ASN A 2 19.99 11.06 -12.35
CA ASN A 2 20.42 12.36 -11.86
C ASN A 2 21.90 12.33 -11.45
N ASP A 3 22.44 13.45 -10.95
CA ASP A 3 23.86 13.57 -10.57
C ASP A 3 24.27 12.63 -9.42
N LYS A 4 23.34 12.12 -8.65
CA LYS A 4 23.58 11.26 -7.48
C LYS A 4 23.31 9.79 -7.76
N TYR A 5 22.32 9.48 -8.60
CA TYR A 5 21.86 8.12 -8.86
C TYR A 5 21.59 7.91 -10.33
N GLY A 6 21.87 6.70 -10.79
CA GLY A 6 21.49 6.20 -12.10
C GLY A 6 20.94 4.79 -11.97
N PHE A 7 20.06 4.42 -12.86
CA PHE A 7 19.61 3.04 -13.01
C PHE A 7 19.32 2.74 -14.47
N ASP A 8 19.62 1.51 -14.83
CA ASP A 8 19.29 0.89 -16.11
C ASP A 8 18.67 -0.45 -15.78
N VAL A 9 17.33 -0.50 -15.84
CA VAL A 9 16.56 -1.64 -15.38
C VAL A 9 15.48 -2.04 -16.38
N THR A 10 15.22 -3.33 -16.43
CA THR A 10 14.14 -3.93 -17.20
C THR A 10 13.09 -4.48 -16.25
N PHE A 11 11.84 -4.12 -16.46
CA PHE A 11 10.69 -4.68 -15.75
C PHE A 11 10.00 -5.70 -16.66
N LYS A 12 9.81 -6.90 -16.14
CA LYS A 12 9.09 -7.98 -16.82
C LYS A 12 7.89 -8.41 -16.00
N ALA A 13 6.71 -8.47 -16.61
CA ALA A 13 5.51 -8.96 -15.95
C ALA A 13 5.72 -10.40 -15.45
N ARG A 14 5.37 -10.64 -14.19
CA ARG A 14 5.30 -11.98 -13.58
C ARG A 14 3.90 -12.55 -13.68
N PHE A 15 2.91 -11.68 -13.52
CA PHE A 15 1.50 -12.01 -13.50
C PHE A 15 0.70 -11.06 -14.40
N PRO A 16 -0.52 -11.42 -14.81
CA PRO A 16 -1.41 -10.49 -15.49
C PRO A 16 -1.67 -9.23 -14.67
N VAL A 17 -2.00 -8.14 -15.36
CA VAL A 17 -2.51 -6.92 -14.73
C VAL A 17 -3.82 -7.24 -14.02
N PHE A 18 -4.03 -6.65 -12.85
CA PHE A 18 -5.32 -6.62 -12.17
C PHE A 18 -5.86 -5.19 -12.16
N ASP A 19 -7.07 -5.01 -12.68
CA ASP A 19 -7.80 -3.75 -12.59
C ASP A 19 -8.65 -3.77 -11.31
N TYR A 20 -8.57 -2.71 -10.52
CA TYR A 20 -9.33 -2.62 -9.26
C TYR A 20 -10.84 -2.50 -9.49
N ASP A 21 -11.28 -2.18 -10.71
CA ASP A 21 -12.70 -2.26 -11.06
C ASP A 21 -13.23 -3.71 -11.06
N ASP A 22 -12.33 -4.70 -11.12
CA ASP A 22 -12.67 -6.12 -11.02
C ASP A 22 -12.75 -6.64 -9.57
N CYS A 23 -12.56 -5.78 -8.55
CA CYS A 23 -12.76 -6.17 -7.16
C CYS A 23 -14.20 -6.60 -6.88
N LEU A 24 -14.40 -7.59 -6.02
CA LEU A 24 -15.73 -8.19 -5.74
C LEU A 24 -16.78 -7.18 -5.29
N HIS A 25 -16.38 -6.16 -4.55
CA HIS A 25 -17.27 -5.14 -4.00
C HIS A 25 -17.09 -3.78 -4.68
N GLY A 26 -16.55 -3.79 -5.91
CA GLY A 26 -16.19 -2.59 -6.64
C GLY A 26 -14.85 -2.02 -6.20
N ASN A 27 -14.38 -1.03 -6.95
CA ASN A 27 -13.08 -0.40 -6.72
C ASN A 27 -13.09 0.42 -5.42
N PRO A 28 -12.35 -0.01 -4.38
CA PRO A 28 -12.36 0.66 -3.08
C PRO A 28 -11.80 2.09 -3.14
N LEU A 29 -10.96 2.38 -4.14
CA LEU A 29 -10.35 3.69 -4.31
C LEU A 29 -11.33 4.72 -4.87
N ARG A 30 -12.34 4.30 -5.63
CA ARG A 30 -13.43 5.17 -6.11
C ARG A 30 -14.30 5.67 -4.96
N HIS A 31 -14.51 4.85 -3.96
CA HIS A 31 -15.29 5.24 -2.77
C HIS A 31 -14.58 6.30 -1.91
N SER A 32 -13.27 6.39 -2.01
CA SER A 32 -12.52 7.48 -1.38
C SER A 32 -12.61 8.79 -2.16
N GLY A 33 -13.29 8.81 -3.32
CA GLY A 33 -13.44 9.98 -4.17
C GLY A 33 -12.14 10.45 -4.83
N ILE A 34 -11.10 9.62 -4.79
CA ILE A 34 -9.74 10.03 -5.13
C ILE A 34 -9.33 9.62 -6.54
N TYR A 35 -9.86 8.51 -7.08
CA TYR A 35 -9.34 7.91 -8.32
C TYR A 35 -10.40 7.73 -9.41
N GLY A 36 -10.01 8.00 -10.65
CA GLY A 36 -10.76 7.65 -11.84
C GLY A 36 -10.62 6.18 -12.21
N GLY A 37 -9.44 5.60 -12.00
CA GLY A 37 -9.14 4.20 -12.19
C GLY A 37 -7.80 3.82 -11.56
N HIS A 38 -7.58 2.51 -11.39
CA HIS A 38 -6.38 1.98 -10.77
C HIS A 38 -6.14 0.53 -11.20
N TYR A 39 -4.93 0.23 -11.62
CA TYR A 39 -4.51 -1.14 -11.86
C TYR A 39 -3.12 -1.41 -11.33
N GLU A 40 -2.85 -2.67 -11.04
CA GLU A 40 -1.60 -3.12 -10.47
C GLU A 40 -1.08 -4.39 -11.12
N GLN A 41 0.24 -4.59 -11.01
CA GLN A 41 0.91 -5.74 -11.57
C GLN A 41 2.18 -6.09 -10.82
N GLY A 42 2.34 -7.37 -10.49
CA GLY A 42 3.60 -7.92 -10.01
C GLY A 42 4.61 -8.06 -11.14
N LEU A 43 5.80 -7.55 -10.93
CA LEU A 43 6.89 -7.51 -11.91
C LEU A 43 8.15 -8.19 -11.35
N HIS A 44 9.03 -8.57 -12.25
CA HIS A 44 10.43 -8.89 -11.99
C HIS A 44 11.30 -7.77 -12.56
N CYS A 45 12.15 -7.20 -11.73
CA CYS A 45 13.07 -6.13 -12.09
C CYS A 45 14.48 -6.67 -12.12
N THR A 46 15.16 -6.50 -13.26
CA THR A 46 16.58 -6.83 -13.43
C THR A 46 17.34 -5.65 -14.02
N GLY A 47 18.63 -5.55 -13.72
CA GLY A 47 19.47 -4.50 -14.27
C GLY A 47 20.50 -3.99 -13.28
N GLU A 48 20.82 -2.71 -13.37
CA GLU A 48 21.88 -2.09 -12.59
C GLU A 48 21.42 -0.79 -11.94
N PHE A 49 21.85 -0.60 -10.70
CA PHE A 49 21.70 0.66 -9.96
C PHE A 49 23.09 1.23 -9.64
N GLU A 50 23.28 2.52 -9.90
CA GLU A 50 24.51 3.25 -9.66
C GLU A 50 24.31 4.33 -8.60
N VAL A 51 25.15 4.33 -7.58
CA VAL A 51 25.34 5.46 -6.66
C VAL A 51 26.58 6.22 -7.09
N ARG A 52 26.44 7.46 -7.54
CA ARG A 52 27.52 8.26 -8.15
C ARG A 52 28.34 9.05 -7.15
N ALA A 53 27.82 9.25 -5.93
CA ALA A 53 28.51 10.04 -4.91
C ALA A 53 28.23 9.52 -3.51
N GLY A 54 29.17 9.78 -2.59
CA GLY A 54 29.04 9.46 -1.18
C GLY A 54 29.69 8.13 -0.79
N PRO A 55 29.57 7.74 0.49
CA PRO A 55 30.26 6.57 1.05
C PRO A 55 29.80 5.23 0.51
N LYS A 56 28.67 5.21 -0.20
CA LYS A 56 28.10 4.01 -0.85
C LYS A 56 28.24 4.05 -2.37
N GLN A 57 29.12 4.91 -2.90
CA GLN A 57 29.36 4.98 -4.35
C GLN A 57 29.70 3.63 -4.95
N GLY A 58 29.18 3.38 -6.15
CA GLY A 58 29.41 2.15 -6.91
C GLY A 58 28.15 1.64 -7.60
N ARG A 59 28.35 0.57 -8.37
CA ARG A 59 27.29 -0.11 -9.13
C ARG A 59 26.86 -1.39 -8.42
N ARG A 60 25.59 -1.71 -8.52
CA ARG A 60 24.99 -2.92 -7.94
C ARG A 60 24.02 -3.52 -8.92
N GLN A 61 24.10 -4.83 -9.07
CA GLN A 61 23.09 -5.57 -9.83
C GLN A 61 21.78 -5.59 -9.04
N ILE A 62 20.69 -5.45 -9.79
CA ILE A 62 19.33 -5.59 -9.32
C ILE A 62 18.76 -6.87 -9.91
N ASP A 63 18.20 -7.70 -9.06
CA ASP A 63 17.41 -8.87 -9.39
C ASP A 63 16.39 -9.06 -8.28
N CYS A 64 15.18 -8.52 -8.49
CA CYS A 64 14.18 -8.49 -7.44
C CYS A 64 12.74 -8.47 -8.00
N TYR A 65 11.79 -8.79 -7.16
CA TYR A 65 10.40 -8.51 -7.46
C TYR A 65 10.13 -7.02 -7.34
N SER A 66 9.24 -6.53 -8.17
CA SER A 66 8.83 -5.15 -8.21
C SER A 66 7.32 -5.07 -8.41
N HIS A 67 6.78 -3.91 -8.15
CA HIS A 67 5.38 -3.63 -8.25
C HIS A 67 5.14 -2.48 -9.22
N ARG A 68 4.14 -2.62 -10.07
CA ARG A 68 3.61 -1.53 -10.86
C ARG A 68 2.26 -1.13 -10.29
N ASP A 69 2.23 0.07 -9.77
CA ASP A 69 1.04 0.80 -9.40
C ASP A 69 0.78 1.84 -10.49
N HIS A 70 -0.44 1.90 -10.99
CA HIS A 70 -0.86 2.93 -11.92
C HIS A 70 -2.27 3.39 -11.62
N SER A 71 -2.38 4.64 -11.21
CA SER A 71 -3.66 5.28 -10.95
C SER A 71 -3.81 6.56 -11.75
N TRP A 72 -5.05 6.88 -12.10
CA TRP A 72 -5.39 8.16 -12.72
C TRP A 72 -6.65 8.74 -12.08
N THR A 73 -6.74 10.05 -12.07
CA THR A 73 -7.84 10.77 -11.43
C THR A 73 -8.06 12.13 -12.05
N ASP A 74 -9.29 12.58 -12.03
CA ASP A 74 -9.69 13.94 -12.36
C ASP A 74 -9.45 14.92 -11.21
N ARG A 75 -8.64 14.53 -10.24
CA ARG A 75 -8.37 15.23 -8.98
C ARG A 75 -8.06 16.72 -9.16
N PHE A 76 -7.56 17.11 -10.32
CA PHE A 76 -7.11 18.46 -10.63
C PHE A 76 -7.97 19.19 -11.65
N THR A 77 -9.16 18.69 -12.01
CA THR A 77 -10.10 19.48 -12.77
C THR A 77 -10.48 20.71 -11.95
N ARG A 78 -10.02 21.87 -12.40
CA ARG A 78 -10.38 23.17 -11.82
C ARG A 78 -11.89 23.25 -11.73
N GLY A 79 -12.44 23.41 -10.54
CA GLY A 79 -13.86 23.67 -10.31
C GLY A 79 -14.65 22.54 -9.66
N THR A 80 -14.07 21.39 -9.35
CA THR A 80 -14.63 20.55 -8.30
C THR A 80 -14.16 21.13 -6.98
N PRO A 81 -15.04 21.78 -6.22
CA PRO A 81 -14.71 22.13 -4.86
C PRO A 81 -14.30 20.82 -4.18
N TRP A 82 -13.22 20.82 -3.42
CA TRP A 82 -12.97 19.84 -2.39
C TRP A 82 -13.99 20.08 -1.25
N GLU A 83 -15.26 20.27 -1.59
CA GLU A 83 -16.39 20.06 -0.72
C GLU A 83 -16.51 18.56 -0.47
N TYR A 84 -15.42 18.01 0.03
CA TYR A 84 -15.56 16.89 0.90
C TYR A 84 -16.30 17.44 2.14
N GLU A 85 -17.61 17.33 2.11
CA GLU A 85 -18.25 16.88 3.32
C GLU A 85 -17.46 15.63 3.72
N ARG A 86 -16.45 15.82 4.53
CA ARG A 86 -15.71 14.68 5.12
C ARG A 86 -16.79 13.86 5.77
N PRO A 87 -17.10 12.68 5.24
CA PRO A 87 -18.07 11.88 5.95
C PRO A 87 -17.48 11.75 7.35
N ASN A 88 -18.29 11.99 8.38
CA ASN A 88 -17.89 11.84 9.78
C ASN A 88 -17.23 10.47 10.06
N THR A 89 -17.36 9.55 9.13
CA THR A 89 -16.72 8.25 9.07
C THR A 89 -15.19 8.31 8.98
N LEU A 90 -14.59 9.28 8.27
CA LEU A 90 -13.13 9.42 8.25
C LEU A 90 -12.56 9.94 9.58
N ALA A 91 -13.33 10.65 10.38
CA ALA A 91 -12.91 11.11 11.70
C ALA A 91 -12.62 9.96 12.66
N ASN A 92 -13.14 8.78 12.40
CA ASN A 92 -12.98 7.59 13.23
C ASN A 92 -11.98 6.57 12.65
N THR A 93 -11.35 6.86 11.51
CA THR A 93 -10.39 5.96 10.89
C THR A 93 -8.97 6.47 11.12
N LEU A 94 -8.04 5.56 11.39
CA LEU A 94 -6.60 5.89 11.44
C LEU A 94 -6.01 6.11 10.04
N GLY A 95 -6.74 5.80 8.99
CA GLY A 95 -6.28 5.89 7.64
C GLY A 95 -6.53 4.61 6.83
N HIS A 96 -5.63 4.30 5.92
CA HIS A 96 -5.70 3.10 5.10
C HIS A 96 -4.52 2.16 5.35
N PHE A 97 -4.66 0.92 4.91
CA PHE A 97 -3.57 -0.02 4.70
C PHE A 97 -3.57 -0.52 3.25
N TRP A 98 -2.37 -0.69 2.72
CA TRP A 98 -2.16 -1.17 1.36
C TRP A 98 -0.88 -2.03 1.33
N PRO A 99 -0.96 -3.32 1.69
CA PRO A 99 0.15 -4.24 1.56
C PRO A 99 0.28 -4.75 0.13
N SER A 100 1.48 -4.79 -0.38
CA SER A 100 1.87 -5.50 -1.59
C SER A 100 2.91 -6.55 -1.22
N VAL A 101 2.51 -7.81 -1.26
CA VAL A 101 3.32 -8.95 -0.84
C VAL A 101 3.68 -9.79 -2.05
N GLN A 102 4.95 -9.97 -2.29
CA GLN A 102 5.43 -10.81 -3.40
C GLN A 102 6.31 -11.92 -2.89
N THR A 103 5.97 -13.14 -3.26
CA THR A 103 6.75 -14.35 -3.06
C THR A 103 7.20 -14.91 -4.41
N GLU A 104 7.87 -16.05 -4.43
CA GLU A 104 8.16 -16.75 -5.67
C GLU A 104 6.88 -17.16 -6.41
N ASN A 105 5.84 -17.57 -5.68
CA ASN A 105 4.65 -18.22 -6.24
C ASN A 105 3.49 -17.27 -6.49
N PHE A 106 3.42 -16.13 -5.79
CA PHE A 106 2.29 -15.22 -5.90
C PHE A 106 2.64 -13.75 -5.70
N HIS A 107 1.70 -12.91 -6.09
CA HIS A 107 1.60 -11.51 -5.69
C HIS A 107 0.21 -11.28 -5.09
N LEU A 108 0.19 -10.77 -3.87
CA LEU A 108 -1.01 -10.43 -3.12
C LEU A 108 -0.99 -8.95 -2.80
N ASN A 109 -2.10 -8.29 -3.07
CA ASN A 109 -2.28 -6.89 -2.74
C ASN A 109 -3.69 -6.65 -2.20
N ALA A 110 -3.82 -5.70 -1.30
CA ALA A 110 -5.12 -5.28 -0.81
C ALA A 110 -5.11 -3.80 -0.45
N TYR A 111 -6.28 -3.19 -0.55
CA TYR A 111 -6.56 -1.86 -0.02
C TYR A 111 -7.73 -1.94 0.96
N GLY A 112 -7.57 -1.32 2.10
CA GLY A 112 -8.62 -1.21 3.09
C GLY A 112 -8.37 -0.06 4.06
N HIS A 113 -9.36 0.21 4.89
CA HIS A 113 -9.25 1.25 5.91
C HIS A 113 -8.93 0.68 7.27
N MET A 114 -8.21 1.45 8.09
CA MET A 114 -7.88 1.09 9.47
C MET A 114 -8.66 1.93 10.46
N THR A 115 -9.16 1.30 11.51
CA THR A 115 -9.72 1.97 12.69
C THR A 115 -8.65 2.25 13.75
N PRO A 116 -8.92 3.12 14.72
CA PRO A 116 -8.09 3.25 15.91
C PRO A 116 -7.79 1.89 16.54
N GLY A 117 -6.50 1.60 16.77
CA GLY A 117 -6.04 0.30 17.23
C GLY A 117 -5.71 -0.70 16.11
N ALA A 118 -5.54 -0.20 14.88
CA ALA A 118 -5.12 -0.96 13.70
C ALA A 118 -6.03 -2.15 13.37
N ARG A 119 -7.33 -1.92 13.47
CA ARG A 119 -8.35 -2.90 13.09
C ARG A 119 -9.02 -2.45 11.81
N THR A 120 -9.46 -3.39 11.02
CA THR A 120 -10.26 -3.12 9.82
C THR A 120 -11.56 -2.43 10.17
N LEU A 121 -12.02 -1.55 9.30
CA LEU A 121 -13.34 -0.95 9.42
C LEU A 121 -14.43 -2.01 9.34
N VAL A 122 -15.45 -1.82 10.17
CA VAL A 122 -16.52 -2.79 10.35
C VAL A 122 -17.65 -2.61 9.35
N ASN A 123 -17.65 -1.54 8.55
CA ASN A 123 -18.72 -1.33 7.59
C ASN A 123 -18.21 -1.42 6.14
N PRO A 124 -18.21 -2.63 5.56
CA PRO A 124 -17.76 -2.85 4.19
C PRO A 124 -18.64 -2.13 3.15
N ASP A 125 -19.89 -1.83 3.45
CA ASP A 125 -20.79 -1.13 2.53
C ASP A 125 -20.41 0.34 2.32
N GLN A 126 -19.77 0.93 3.31
CA GLN A 126 -19.29 2.32 3.25
C GLN A 126 -17.83 2.44 2.80
N HIS A 127 -17.04 1.41 3.07
CA HIS A 127 -15.61 1.38 2.79
C HIS A 127 -15.21 -0.01 2.30
N PRO A 128 -15.52 -0.35 1.05
CA PRO A 128 -15.22 -1.66 0.52
C PRO A 128 -13.72 -1.92 0.59
N ILE A 129 -13.39 -3.14 0.91
CA ILE A 129 -12.05 -3.68 0.81
C ILE A 129 -11.91 -4.27 -0.58
N GLY A 130 -10.79 -4.04 -1.21
CA GLY A 130 -10.47 -4.61 -2.49
C GLY A 130 -9.03 -5.07 -2.57
N GLY A 131 -8.71 -5.73 -3.64
CA GLY A 131 -7.39 -6.25 -3.92
C GLY A 131 -7.43 -7.54 -4.71
N PHE A 132 -6.27 -8.15 -4.87
CA PHE A 132 -6.13 -9.32 -5.72
C PHE A 132 -5.09 -10.30 -5.19
N PHE A 133 -5.24 -11.51 -5.67
CA PHE A 133 -4.26 -12.59 -5.58
C PHE A 133 -3.89 -13.05 -7.00
N SER A 134 -2.62 -12.95 -7.33
CA SER A 134 -2.07 -13.37 -8.62
C SER A 134 -1.11 -14.53 -8.44
N ASP A 135 -1.35 -15.60 -9.15
CA ASP A 135 -0.51 -16.79 -9.19
C ASP A 135 -0.39 -17.32 -10.63
N LYS A 136 0.08 -18.55 -10.80
CA LYS A 136 0.16 -19.23 -12.10
C LYS A 136 -1.19 -19.39 -12.80
N ASN A 137 -2.30 -19.28 -12.08
CA ASN A 137 -3.66 -19.39 -12.60
C ASN A 137 -4.26 -18.03 -13.03
N GLY A 138 -3.53 -16.96 -12.86
CA GLY A 138 -3.92 -15.59 -13.21
C GLY A 138 -4.14 -14.67 -12.01
N SER A 139 -4.69 -13.50 -12.30
CA SER A 139 -5.02 -12.49 -11.28
C SER A 139 -6.51 -12.55 -10.99
N ARG A 140 -6.90 -12.65 -9.72
CA ARG A 140 -8.28 -12.83 -9.27
C ARG A 140 -8.53 -11.94 -8.05
N PRO A 141 -9.74 -11.37 -7.88
CA PRO A 141 -10.05 -10.58 -6.70
C PRO A 141 -10.01 -11.42 -5.43
N ILE A 142 -9.47 -10.88 -4.36
CA ILE A 142 -9.63 -11.46 -3.01
C ILE A 142 -11.04 -11.21 -2.49
N GLN A 143 -11.48 -12.05 -1.54
CA GLN A 143 -12.81 -11.91 -0.94
C GLN A 143 -12.81 -10.91 0.22
N ASP A 144 -11.72 -10.86 1.01
CA ASP A 144 -11.61 -9.96 2.16
C ASP A 144 -10.14 -9.76 2.56
N ALA A 145 -9.87 -8.65 3.25
CA ALA A 145 -8.58 -8.38 3.89
C ALA A 145 -8.77 -7.62 5.19
N LYS A 146 -7.95 -7.95 6.18
CA LYS A 146 -7.95 -7.31 7.51
C LYS A 146 -6.54 -7.04 7.98
N CYS A 147 -6.30 -5.84 8.47
CA CYS A 147 -5.12 -5.56 9.29
C CYS A 147 -5.44 -5.98 10.73
N LEU A 148 -4.91 -7.12 11.17
CA LEU A 148 -5.14 -7.66 12.51
C LEU A 148 -4.31 -6.95 13.56
N GLU A 149 -3.10 -6.55 13.18
CA GLU A 149 -2.15 -5.89 14.07
C GLU A 149 -1.30 -4.89 13.28
N CYS A 150 -1.11 -3.70 13.85
CA CYS A 150 -0.10 -2.74 13.45
C CYS A 150 0.61 -2.27 14.72
N ARG A 151 1.89 -2.58 14.85
CA ARG A 151 2.73 -2.06 15.94
C ARG A 151 3.46 -0.85 15.46
N LEU A 152 3.35 0.24 16.22
CA LEU A 152 4.04 1.48 15.92
C LEU A 152 5.32 1.59 16.73
N GLU A 153 6.28 2.33 16.21
CA GLU A 153 7.47 2.77 16.92
C GLU A 153 7.10 3.82 17.98
N LEU A 154 8.06 4.25 18.75
CA LEU A 154 7.85 5.24 19.84
C LEU A 154 7.37 6.60 19.32
N ASP A 155 7.57 6.91 18.05
CA ASP A 155 7.08 8.12 17.40
C ASP A 155 5.54 8.11 17.21
N GLY A 156 4.89 6.96 17.45
CA GLY A 156 3.46 6.76 17.29
C GLY A 156 2.95 6.83 15.84
N ARG A 157 3.85 6.76 14.87
CA ARG A 157 3.55 6.92 13.44
C ARG A 157 4.19 5.86 12.56
N SER A 158 5.48 5.61 12.76
CA SER A 158 6.24 4.62 12.00
C SER A 158 5.84 3.22 12.40
N ALA A 159 5.38 2.39 11.47
CA ALA A 159 5.08 1.01 11.79
C ALA A 159 6.35 0.19 11.94
N MET A 160 6.40 -0.59 13.00
CA MET A 160 7.42 -1.61 13.25
C MET A 160 7.06 -2.91 12.54
N SER A 161 5.77 -3.29 12.60
CA SER A 161 5.29 -4.54 12.04
C SER A 161 3.79 -4.51 11.78
N PHE A 162 3.36 -5.40 10.89
CA PHE A 162 1.98 -5.68 10.60
C PHE A 162 1.71 -7.17 10.66
N ARG A 163 0.45 -7.51 10.91
CA ARG A 163 -0.13 -8.82 10.68
C ARG A 163 -1.47 -8.66 10.00
N TYR A 164 -1.60 -9.30 8.84
CA TYR A 164 -2.78 -9.24 8.00
C TYR A 164 -3.46 -10.60 7.91
N GLN A 165 -4.76 -10.58 7.68
CA GLN A 165 -5.54 -11.74 7.26
C GLN A 165 -6.11 -11.45 5.87
N PHE A 166 -6.04 -12.42 4.98
CA PHE A 166 -6.65 -12.36 3.65
C PHE A 166 -7.55 -13.56 3.45
N THR A 167 -8.71 -13.33 2.86
CA THR A 167 -9.56 -14.39 2.32
C THR A 167 -9.35 -14.45 0.81
N LEU A 168 -8.75 -15.53 0.34
CA LEU A 168 -8.37 -15.73 -1.05
C LEU A 168 -9.59 -15.98 -1.95
N PRO A 169 -9.44 -15.97 -3.30
CA PRO A 169 -10.54 -16.15 -4.24
C PRO A 169 -11.31 -17.46 -4.07
N ASP A 170 -10.67 -18.51 -3.59
CA ASP A 170 -11.25 -19.84 -3.32
C ASP A 170 -11.88 -19.98 -1.93
N GLY A 171 -11.74 -18.95 -1.10
CA GLY A 171 -12.24 -18.91 0.26
C GLY A 171 -11.22 -19.31 1.33
N ASP A 172 -10.03 -19.75 0.93
CA ASP A 172 -8.97 -20.05 1.89
C ASP A 172 -8.53 -18.78 2.62
N VAL A 173 -8.25 -18.94 3.90
CA VAL A 173 -7.76 -17.83 4.75
C VAL A 173 -6.29 -18.02 5.01
N ILE A 174 -5.53 -16.97 4.73
CA ILE A 174 -4.10 -16.92 5.05
C ILE A 174 -3.78 -15.74 5.95
N HIS A 175 -2.76 -15.92 6.77
CA HIS A 175 -2.20 -14.86 7.61
C HIS A 175 -0.80 -14.50 7.13
N VAL A 176 -0.57 -13.20 6.96
CA VAL A 176 0.72 -12.68 6.52
C VAL A 176 1.23 -11.71 7.55
N LYS A 177 2.43 -11.94 8.04
CA LYS A 177 3.12 -11.04 8.96
C LYS A 177 4.35 -10.44 8.31
N THR A 178 4.68 -9.21 8.72
CA THR A 178 5.95 -8.59 8.34
C THR A 178 7.08 -9.13 9.20
N GLY A 179 8.24 -9.27 8.57
CA GLY A 179 9.50 -9.52 9.25
C GLY A 179 10.33 -8.25 9.41
N ARG A 180 11.57 -8.27 8.90
CA ARG A 180 12.49 -7.14 8.96
C ARG A 180 11.99 -5.97 8.11
N LYS A 181 12.01 -4.76 8.69
CA LYS A 181 11.87 -3.51 7.95
C LYS A 181 13.23 -3.08 7.40
N TYR A 182 13.33 -2.83 6.10
CA TYR A 182 14.56 -2.41 5.42
C TYR A 182 14.66 -0.90 5.27
N ALA A 183 13.53 -0.27 4.94
CA ALA A 183 13.43 1.15 4.69
C ALA A 183 12.00 1.63 4.91
N GLN A 184 11.84 2.93 4.98
CA GLN A 184 10.55 3.59 5.01
C GLN A 184 10.65 4.92 4.29
N SER A 185 9.67 5.24 3.45
CA SER A 185 9.43 6.58 2.95
C SER A 185 8.21 7.19 3.62
N VAL A 186 8.13 8.50 3.60
CA VAL A 186 6.98 9.26 4.11
C VAL A 186 6.61 10.29 3.06
N ASN A 187 5.40 10.17 2.54
CA ASN A 187 4.85 11.07 1.54
C ASN A 187 3.70 11.87 2.14
N GLY A 188 3.79 13.17 2.11
CA GLY A 188 2.67 14.04 2.48
C GLY A 188 1.66 14.08 1.34
N LEU A 189 0.56 13.34 1.44
CA LEU A 189 -0.41 13.20 0.35
C LEU A 189 -1.40 14.36 0.26
N MET A 190 -1.64 15.10 1.32
CA MET A 190 -2.56 16.24 1.31
C MET A 190 -2.10 17.35 2.23
N ARG A 191 -1.80 18.48 1.62
CA ARG A 191 -1.86 19.78 2.29
C ARG A 191 -3.07 20.50 1.72
N ALA A 192 -4.12 20.67 2.50
CA ALA A 192 -5.12 21.67 2.17
C ALA A 192 -4.42 23.03 2.27
N GLU A 193 -4.43 23.80 1.19
CA GLU A 193 -3.73 25.11 1.13
C GLU A 193 -4.18 26.08 2.23
N ASN A 194 -5.36 25.87 2.79
CA ASN A 194 -5.95 26.73 3.83
C ASN A 194 -6.20 26.03 5.16
N ASP A 195 -5.86 24.75 5.29
CA ASP A 195 -6.06 24.03 6.54
C ASP A 195 -4.73 23.38 6.97
N ALA A 196 -3.94 24.16 7.67
CA ALA A 196 -2.67 23.69 8.28
C ALA A 196 -2.89 22.47 9.21
N GLU A 197 -4.13 22.03 9.36
CA GLU A 197 -4.54 21.05 10.33
C GLU A 197 -4.78 19.64 9.79
N CYS A 198 -4.79 19.43 8.49
CA CYS A 198 -5.04 18.11 7.91
C CYS A 198 -3.91 17.65 6.99
N THR A 199 -2.83 17.18 7.57
CA THR A 199 -1.83 16.43 6.82
C THR A 199 -2.10 14.95 6.98
N LEU A 200 -2.40 14.29 5.88
CA LEU A 200 -2.37 12.84 5.79
C LEU A 200 -0.94 12.47 5.43
N ASP A 201 -0.23 11.86 6.34
CA ASP A 201 1.07 11.27 6.05
C ASP A 201 0.83 9.85 5.55
N CYS A 202 1.32 9.55 4.37
CA CYS A 202 1.39 8.20 3.81
C CYS A 202 2.78 7.64 4.03
N TYR A 203 2.84 6.48 4.63
CA TYR A 203 4.07 5.76 4.94
C TYR A 203 4.17 4.53 4.06
N GLU A 204 5.30 4.33 3.43
CA GLU A 204 5.60 3.14 2.65
C GLU A 204 6.77 2.42 3.32
N GLY A 205 6.49 1.36 4.03
CA GLY A 205 7.50 0.52 4.67
C GLY A 205 7.88 -0.66 3.77
N PHE A 206 9.17 -0.91 3.59
CA PHE A 206 9.69 -2.07 2.87
C PHE A 206 10.04 -3.16 3.86
N PHE A 207 9.40 -4.33 3.72
CA PHE A 207 9.49 -5.42 4.68
C PHE A 207 9.76 -6.77 4.01
N ASP A 208 10.35 -7.70 4.79
CA ASP A 208 10.11 -9.12 4.56
C ASP A 208 8.68 -9.46 4.96
N PHE A 209 8.10 -10.45 4.30
CA PHE A 209 6.81 -11.03 4.64
C PHE A 209 6.91 -12.54 4.78
N GLU A 210 6.09 -13.12 5.63
CA GLU A 210 5.96 -14.55 5.83
C GLU A 210 4.47 -14.92 5.92
N VAL A 211 4.06 -15.92 5.13
CA VAL A 211 2.75 -16.56 5.23
C VAL A 211 2.81 -17.56 6.39
N GLU A 212 1.99 -17.36 7.42
CA GLU A 212 2.10 -18.14 8.66
C GLU A 212 1.75 -19.61 8.46
N GLU A 213 0.80 -19.94 7.59
CA GLU A 213 0.34 -21.30 7.34
C GLU A 213 1.37 -22.16 6.61
N THR A 214 2.14 -21.56 5.72
CA THR A 214 3.07 -22.31 4.84
C THR A 214 4.53 -22.04 5.16
N GLY A 215 4.83 -20.95 5.86
CA GLY A 215 6.18 -20.45 6.04
C GLY A 215 6.79 -19.86 4.77
N GLU A 216 5.99 -19.68 3.70
CA GLU A 216 6.45 -19.07 2.47
C GLU A 216 6.86 -17.62 2.73
N ARG A 217 8.02 -17.25 2.20
CA ARG A 217 8.61 -15.93 2.43
C ARG A 217 8.67 -15.13 1.15
N GLY A 218 8.54 -13.82 1.35
CA GLY A 218 8.66 -12.85 0.29
C GLY A 218 9.05 -11.49 0.84
N TYR A 219 8.87 -10.48 0.04
CA TYR A 219 9.09 -9.10 0.43
C TYR A 219 8.13 -8.18 -0.35
N GLY A 220 8.06 -6.96 0.08
CA GLY A 220 7.21 -5.97 -0.57
C GLY A 220 7.05 -4.71 0.23
N VAL A 221 5.94 -4.03 -0.02
CA VAL A 221 5.60 -2.76 0.59
C VAL A 221 4.40 -2.95 1.51
N ALA A 222 4.45 -2.35 2.67
CA ALA A 222 3.28 -2.06 3.48
C ALA A 222 3.09 -0.54 3.47
N GLU A 223 2.19 -0.06 2.62
CA GLU A 223 1.76 1.32 2.66
C GLU A 223 0.64 1.47 3.67
N TYR A 224 0.64 2.58 4.37
CA TYR A 224 -0.41 2.91 5.32
C TYR A 224 -0.45 4.41 5.57
N SER A 225 -1.61 4.90 5.92
CA SER A 225 -1.75 6.27 6.41
C SER A 225 -2.34 6.28 7.81
N ILE A 226 -1.85 7.20 8.63
CA ILE A 226 -2.33 7.42 9.98
C ILE A 226 -2.79 8.86 10.08
N PHE A 227 -4.05 9.05 10.43
CA PHE A 227 -4.54 10.37 10.84
C PHE A 227 -4.03 10.62 12.25
N PRO A 228 -3.26 11.68 12.48
CA PRO A 228 -2.83 12.01 13.82
C PRO A 228 -4.08 12.25 14.71
N PRO A 229 -4.11 11.65 15.91
CA PRO A 229 -5.16 11.99 16.85
C PRO A 229 -5.09 13.49 17.17
N GLN A 230 -6.22 14.18 17.12
CA GLN A 230 -6.31 15.52 17.68
C GLN A 230 -6.14 15.44 19.22
N PRO A 231 -5.40 16.36 19.90
CA PRO A 231 -4.91 17.62 19.42
C PRO A 231 -3.48 17.54 18.89
N ARG A 232 -3.19 18.42 17.93
CA ARG A 232 -1.83 18.62 17.46
C ARG A 232 -0.99 19.25 18.57
N TRP A 233 0.13 18.63 18.82
CA TRP A 233 1.16 19.28 19.60
C TRP A 233 1.67 20.45 18.78
N ARG A 234 1.38 21.67 19.20
CA ARG A 234 2.09 22.86 18.73
C ARG A 234 3.43 22.83 19.44
N TYR A 235 4.49 22.64 18.71
CA TYR A 235 5.84 22.97 19.16
C TYR A 235 6.14 24.43 18.85
#